data_48611ca843865e1e28fff5c740cf5f37
#
_entry.id   48611ca843865e1e28fff5c740cf5f37
#
_cell.length_a   1.000
_cell.length_b   1.000
_cell.length_c   1.000
_cell.angle_alpha   90.00
_cell.angle_beta   90.00
_cell.angle_gamma   90.00
#
_symmetry.space_group_name_H-M   'P 1'
#
loop_
_entity.id
_entity.type
_entity.pdbx_description
1 polymer ?
#
loop_
_entity_poly.entity_id
_entity_poly.type
_entity_poly.pdbx_seq_one_letter_code
_entity_poly.pdbx_strand_id
1 'polypeptide(L)'
;DNMSNIYKSAAELIGKTPLLELSNIEKKNDLKANILAKLEYFNPAGSVKDRIAFQMIEDAEKDGTLKPGATIIEPTSGNTGIGLASIATAKGYKAIIVMPETMSVERRNIIKAYGAEIVLTDGTKGMKGAIAKADELSKEIPGSFVAGQFVNPSNPKAHRLTTGPEIWEDTDGKVDVFVAGIGTGGTITGVGEYLKEKNPDVKVIAVEPATSPVLSKGVSGAHKIQGIGAGFVPDTLNTKVYDEIIAVENDDAFVAAKEIASAEGILVGISSGAAYFAAKQLAERPEYAGKNIVVLLPDSGDRYYSTPLFG
;
A
#
# COMPACT_ATOMS: atom_id res chain seq x y z
N ASP A 1 16.45 -29.29 2.95
CA ASP A 1 16.76 -28.21 3.89
C ASP A 1 17.94 -27.39 3.40
N ASN A 2 17.63 -26.17 2.92
CA ASN A 2 18.67 -25.27 2.49
C ASN A 2 19.17 -24.47 3.71
N MET A 3 20.34 -24.87 4.23
CA MET A 3 21.00 -24.21 5.36
C MET A 3 21.63 -22.88 4.99
N SER A 4 21.57 -22.51 3.70
CA SER A 4 22.16 -21.29 3.18
C SER A 4 21.16 -20.12 3.25
N ASN A 5 21.67 -18.92 3.56
CA ASN A 5 20.91 -17.70 3.55
C ASN A 5 21.02 -16.94 2.21
N ILE A 6 21.35 -17.67 1.15
CA ILE A 6 21.49 -17.08 -0.19
C ILE A 6 20.14 -17.14 -0.90
N TYR A 7 19.62 -15.97 -1.24
CA TYR A 7 18.37 -15.82 -1.99
C TYR A 7 18.69 -15.86 -3.49
N LYS A 8 17.82 -16.48 -4.28
CA LYS A 8 18.05 -16.71 -5.72
C LYS A 8 17.24 -15.77 -6.61
N SER A 9 16.25 -15.07 -6.07
CA SER A 9 15.47 -14.09 -6.81
C SER A 9 15.05 -12.96 -5.90
N ALA A 10 14.78 -11.79 -6.48
CA ALA A 10 14.27 -10.64 -5.71
C ALA A 10 12.91 -10.95 -5.07
N ALA A 11 12.11 -11.81 -5.71
CA ALA A 11 10.80 -12.20 -5.17
C ALA A 11 10.90 -12.88 -3.79
N GLU A 12 11.98 -13.61 -3.53
CA GLU A 12 12.18 -14.26 -2.24
C GLU A 12 12.45 -13.28 -1.10
N LEU A 13 12.80 -12.04 -1.42
CA LEU A 13 13.06 -10.98 -0.43
C LEU A 13 11.79 -10.23 -0.02
N ILE A 14 10.67 -10.48 -0.68
CA ILE A 14 9.41 -9.79 -0.40
C ILE A 14 8.84 -10.24 0.96
N GLY A 15 8.36 -9.29 1.74
CA GLY A 15 7.70 -9.58 3.00
C GLY A 15 8.65 -9.64 4.19
N LYS A 16 8.17 -10.18 5.29
CA LYS A 16 8.89 -10.26 6.57
C LYS A 16 9.44 -8.91 7.02
N THR A 17 8.66 -7.88 6.77
CA THR A 17 9.05 -6.51 7.12
C THR A 17 8.97 -6.30 8.63
N PRO A 18 9.83 -5.44 9.19
CA PRO A 18 9.86 -5.24 10.64
C PRO A 18 8.72 -4.37 11.16
N LEU A 19 8.40 -4.56 12.44
CA LEU A 19 7.64 -3.62 13.23
C LEU A 19 8.62 -2.76 14.02
N LEU A 20 8.45 -1.44 13.94
CA LEU A 20 9.22 -0.47 14.72
C LEU A 20 8.27 0.22 15.70
N GLU A 21 8.55 0.14 17.00
CA GLU A 21 7.80 0.94 17.96
C GLU A 21 8.25 2.39 17.86
N LEU A 22 7.30 3.31 17.71
CA LEU A 22 7.57 4.75 17.62
C LEU A 22 7.72 5.34 19.03
N SER A 23 8.71 4.83 19.77
CA SER A 23 8.89 5.13 21.20
C SER A 23 9.25 6.56 21.48
N ASN A 24 10.00 7.23 20.59
CA ASN A 24 10.34 8.64 20.78
C ASN A 24 9.10 9.53 20.63
N ILE A 25 8.24 9.21 19.67
CA ILE A 25 6.97 9.90 19.47
C ILE A 25 6.05 9.70 20.68
N GLU A 26 5.95 8.47 21.17
CA GLU A 26 5.14 8.13 22.36
C GLU A 26 5.58 8.97 23.56
N LYS A 27 6.88 9.03 23.79
CA LYS A 27 7.47 9.76 24.92
C LYS A 27 7.26 11.27 24.79
N LYS A 28 7.55 11.83 23.62
CA LYS A 28 7.44 13.25 23.35
C LYS A 28 6.00 13.76 23.49
N ASN A 29 5.01 12.94 23.14
CA ASN A 29 3.60 13.32 23.17
C ASN A 29 2.85 12.74 24.37
N ASP A 30 3.56 12.12 25.32
CA ASP A 30 2.97 11.48 26.51
C ASP A 30 1.81 10.53 26.16
N LEU A 31 2.01 9.73 25.12
CA LEU A 31 1.01 8.76 24.69
C LEU A 31 1.03 7.53 25.60
N LYS A 32 -0.15 7.03 25.96
CA LYS A 32 -0.29 5.86 26.82
C LYS A 32 -0.45 4.55 26.02
N ALA A 33 -0.69 4.64 24.72
CA ALA A 33 -0.74 3.50 23.81
C ALA A 33 0.62 3.33 23.13
N ASN A 34 0.88 2.12 22.62
CA ASN A 34 2.07 1.82 21.82
C ASN A 34 1.71 1.92 20.34
N ILE A 35 2.53 2.61 19.57
CA ILE A 35 2.38 2.71 18.11
C ILE A 35 3.47 1.87 17.45
N LEU A 36 3.07 0.81 16.75
CA LEU A 36 3.96 -0.14 16.09
C LEU A 36 3.84 0.04 14.57
N ALA A 37 4.91 0.53 13.96
CA ALA A 37 4.92 0.83 12.53
C ALA A 37 5.42 -0.37 11.72
N LYS A 38 4.59 -0.87 10.81
CA LYS A 38 4.96 -1.93 9.85
C LYS A 38 5.65 -1.26 8.66
N LEU A 39 6.97 -1.42 8.55
CA LEU A 39 7.80 -0.68 7.60
C LEU A 39 7.90 -1.40 6.26
N GLU A 40 6.99 -1.10 5.35
CA GLU A 40 6.90 -1.78 4.06
C GLU A 40 7.94 -1.33 3.04
N TYR A 41 8.70 -0.26 3.32
CA TYR A 41 9.80 0.13 2.43
C TYR A 41 10.98 -0.86 2.46
N PHE A 42 10.99 -1.80 3.39
CA PHE A 42 12.00 -2.88 3.42
C PHE A 42 11.78 -3.92 2.33
N ASN A 43 10.64 -3.92 1.64
CA ASN A 43 10.48 -4.78 0.47
C ASN A 43 11.48 -4.40 -0.63
N PRO A 44 11.92 -5.35 -1.49
CA PRO A 44 13.01 -5.10 -2.44
C PRO A 44 12.73 -4.01 -3.47
N ALA A 45 11.47 -3.84 -3.90
CA ALA A 45 11.10 -2.72 -4.77
C ALA A 45 10.54 -1.53 -3.98
N GLY A 46 10.59 -1.59 -2.65
CA GLY A 46 10.45 -0.46 -1.73
C GLY A 46 9.04 -0.12 -1.28
N SER A 47 8.06 -0.98 -1.47
CA SER A 47 6.71 -0.71 -0.96
C SER A 47 5.92 -1.97 -0.65
N VAL A 48 4.79 -1.77 0.05
CA VAL A 48 3.82 -2.83 0.34
C VAL A 48 3.31 -3.52 -0.93
N LYS A 49 3.29 -2.82 -2.05
CA LYS A 49 2.73 -3.32 -3.30
C LYS A 49 3.56 -4.42 -3.96
N ASP A 50 4.80 -4.61 -3.54
CA ASP A 50 5.60 -5.75 -3.98
C ASP A 50 4.86 -7.07 -3.69
N ARG A 51 4.18 -7.13 -2.56
CA ARG A 51 3.45 -8.33 -2.13
C ARG A 51 2.34 -8.71 -3.10
N ILE A 52 1.51 -7.74 -3.49
CA ILE A 52 0.40 -8.03 -4.41
C ILE A 52 0.88 -8.23 -5.84
N ALA A 53 1.93 -7.52 -6.25
CA ALA A 53 2.52 -7.72 -7.58
C ALA A 53 2.98 -9.18 -7.74
N PHE A 54 3.69 -9.70 -6.77
CA PHE A 54 4.10 -11.10 -6.75
C PHE A 54 2.93 -12.06 -6.78
N GLN A 55 1.93 -11.85 -5.90
CA GLN A 55 0.79 -12.76 -5.78
C GLN A 55 -0.07 -12.78 -7.05
N MET A 56 -0.33 -11.62 -7.66
CA MET A 56 -1.12 -11.54 -8.89
C MET A 56 -0.43 -12.26 -10.05
N ILE A 57 0.88 -12.10 -10.18
CA ILE A 57 1.66 -12.78 -11.23
C ILE A 57 1.70 -14.28 -10.96
N GLU A 58 2.01 -14.69 -9.75
CA GLU A 58 2.11 -16.11 -9.40
C GLU A 58 0.78 -16.84 -9.61
N ASP A 59 -0.32 -16.28 -9.14
CA ASP A 59 -1.64 -16.91 -9.32
C ASP A 59 -2.03 -16.98 -10.78
N ALA A 60 -1.73 -15.95 -11.58
CA ALA A 60 -2.02 -15.94 -13.00
C ALA A 60 -1.16 -16.96 -13.79
N GLU A 61 0.08 -17.16 -13.37
CA GLU A 61 0.93 -18.20 -13.94
C GLU A 61 0.38 -19.60 -13.64
N LYS A 62 -0.06 -19.81 -12.40
CA LYS A 62 -0.59 -21.10 -11.95
C LYS A 62 -1.91 -21.48 -12.62
N ASP A 63 -2.80 -20.51 -12.84
CA ASP A 63 -4.10 -20.77 -13.49
C ASP A 63 -4.03 -20.71 -15.01
N GLY A 64 -2.89 -20.40 -15.57
CA GLY A 64 -2.67 -20.36 -17.03
C GLY A 64 -3.15 -19.08 -17.71
N THR A 65 -3.62 -18.09 -16.97
CA THR A 65 -4.08 -16.80 -17.53
C THR A 65 -2.92 -15.99 -18.08
N LEU A 66 -1.75 -16.07 -17.43
CA LEU A 66 -0.55 -15.36 -17.85
C LEU A 66 0.40 -16.33 -18.54
N LYS A 67 0.60 -16.14 -19.86
CA LYS A 67 1.47 -16.97 -20.67
C LYS A 67 2.89 -16.41 -20.70
N PRO A 68 3.94 -17.27 -20.87
CA PRO A 68 5.31 -16.79 -20.99
C PRO A 68 5.48 -15.72 -22.07
N GLY A 69 6.20 -14.64 -21.76
CA GLY A 69 6.47 -13.55 -22.70
C GLY A 69 5.31 -12.59 -22.95
N ALA A 70 4.18 -12.76 -22.26
CA ALA A 70 3.03 -11.86 -22.40
C ALA A 70 3.32 -10.44 -21.93
N THR A 71 2.47 -9.50 -22.32
CA THR A 71 2.51 -8.13 -21.84
C THR A 71 1.57 -7.97 -20.66
N ILE A 72 2.09 -7.50 -19.53
CA ILE A 72 1.32 -7.19 -18.34
C ILE A 72 0.98 -5.70 -18.38
N ILE A 73 -0.30 -5.38 -18.24
CA ILE A 73 -0.79 -4.00 -18.25
C ILE A 73 -1.44 -3.72 -16.91
N GLU A 74 -1.15 -2.55 -16.31
CA GLU A 74 -1.80 -2.19 -15.05
C GLU A 74 -2.01 -0.70 -14.91
N PRO A 75 -3.25 -0.27 -14.57
CA PRO A 75 -3.50 1.10 -14.12
C PRO A 75 -3.13 1.22 -12.65
N THR A 76 -2.26 2.19 -12.30
CA THR A 76 -1.74 2.27 -10.94
C THR A 76 -1.35 3.68 -10.56
N SER A 77 -1.34 3.96 -9.25
CA SER A 77 -0.84 5.21 -8.68
C SER A 77 0.70 5.25 -8.57
N GLY A 78 1.38 4.15 -8.92
CA GLY A 78 2.83 4.08 -8.96
C GLY A 78 3.45 2.89 -8.27
N ASN A 79 3.14 2.62 -7.01
CA ASN A 79 3.80 1.56 -6.23
C ASN A 79 3.50 0.14 -6.76
N THR A 80 2.27 -0.13 -7.17
CA THR A 80 1.95 -1.41 -7.81
C THR A 80 2.69 -1.54 -9.14
N GLY A 81 2.77 -0.45 -9.89
CA GLY A 81 3.54 -0.42 -11.15
C GLY A 81 5.01 -0.71 -10.93
N ILE A 82 5.60 -0.16 -9.88
CA ILE A 82 7.00 -0.41 -9.52
C ILE A 82 7.19 -1.91 -9.18
N GLY A 83 6.32 -2.46 -8.35
CA GLY A 83 6.37 -3.88 -7.99
C GLY A 83 6.19 -4.79 -9.19
N LEU A 84 5.22 -4.49 -10.06
CA LEU A 84 5.00 -5.26 -11.29
C LEU A 84 6.18 -5.14 -12.25
N ALA A 85 6.72 -3.94 -12.42
CA ALA A 85 7.88 -3.73 -13.29
C ALA A 85 9.08 -4.55 -12.82
N SER A 86 9.34 -4.55 -11.52
CA SER A 86 10.43 -5.31 -10.92
C SER A 86 10.27 -6.82 -11.18
N ILE A 87 9.14 -7.39 -10.86
CA ILE A 87 8.91 -8.84 -10.95
C ILE A 87 8.72 -9.27 -12.41
N ALA A 88 7.95 -8.52 -13.18
CA ALA A 88 7.66 -8.87 -14.57
C ALA A 88 8.90 -8.89 -15.43
N THR A 89 9.75 -7.86 -15.36
CA THR A 89 10.96 -7.80 -16.16
C THR A 89 11.96 -8.90 -15.78
N ALA A 90 12.07 -9.21 -14.48
CA ALA A 90 12.92 -10.29 -14.01
C ALA A 90 12.45 -11.67 -14.52
N LYS A 91 11.16 -11.83 -14.77
CA LYS A 91 10.55 -13.07 -15.28
C LYS A 91 10.42 -13.11 -16.80
N GLY A 92 10.85 -12.06 -17.51
CA GLY A 92 10.80 -12.01 -18.96
C GLY A 92 9.49 -11.54 -19.57
N TYR A 93 8.60 -10.95 -18.78
CA TYR A 93 7.38 -10.31 -19.29
C TYR A 93 7.66 -8.89 -19.73
N LYS A 94 6.85 -8.38 -20.68
CA LYS A 94 6.77 -6.95 -20.95
C LYS A 94 5.78 -6.35 -19.97
N ALA A 95 6.04 -5.11 -19.54
CA ALA A 95 5.14 -4.42 -18.63
C ALA A 95 4.81 -3.02 -19.15
N ILE A 96 3.52 -2.69 -19.15
CA ILE A 96 3.00 -1.35 -19.48
C ILE A 96 2.23 -0.85 -18.27
N ILE A 97 2.73 0.24 -17.67
CA ILE A 97 2.12 0.84 -16.50
C ILE A 97 1.39 2.11 -16.93
N VAL A 98 0.10 2.17 -16.61
CA VAL A 98 -0.77 3.31 -16.95
C VAL A 98 -1.04 4.11 -15.69
N MET A 99 -0.70 5.38 -15.68
CA MET A 99 -0.87 6.22 -14.50
C MET A 99 -1.29 7.65 -14.83
N PRO A 100 -2.03 8.29 -13.91
CA PRO A 100 -2.30 9.72 -14.07
C PRO A 100 -1.00 10.52 -14.04
N GLU A 101 -0.94 11.56 -14.86
CA GLU A 101 0.25 12.42 -14.98
C GLU A 101 0.59 13.19 -13.71
N THR A 102 -0.32 13.22 -12.73
CA THR A 102 -0.14 13.89 -11.43
C THR A 102 0.74 13.11 -10.44
N MET A 103 1.08 11.86 -10.76
CA MET A 103 1.94 11.06 -9.88
C MET A 103 3.38 11.57 -9.91
N SER A 104 4.15 11.29 -8.84
CA SER A 104 5.51 11.77 -8.69
C SER A 104 6.43 11.28 -9.81
N VAL A 105 7.39 12.14 -10.22
CA VAL A 105 8.35 11.79 -11.27
C VAL A 105 9.30 10.69 -10.83
N GLU A 106 9.58 10.57 -9.54
CA GLU A 106 10.42 9.51 -8.99
C GLU A 106 9.87 8.13 -9.32
N ARG A 107 8.55 7.93 -9.16
CA ARG A 107 7.89 6.67 -9.50
C ARG A 107 8.02 6.33 -10.97
N ARG A 108 7.85 7.34 -11.85
CA ARG A 108 8.01 7.15 -13.29
C ARG A 108 9.44 6.71 -13.65
N ASN A 109 10.43 7.37 -13.05
CA ASN A 109 11.83 7.06 -13.31
C ASN A 109 12.21 5.66 -12.83
N ILE A 110 11.69 5.25 -11.68
CA ILE A 110 11.92 3.91 -11.14
C ILE A 110 11.33 2.84 -12.07
N ILE A 111 10.10 3.03 -12.52
CA ILE A 111 9.43 2.09 -13.44
C ILE A 111 10.23 1.94 -14.73
N LYS A 112 10.69 3.06 -15.30
CA LYS A 112 11.52 3.05 -16.51
C LYS A 112 12.87 2.34 -16.27
N ALA A 113 13.46 2.54 -15.09
CA ALA A 113 14.73 1.89 -14.74
C ALA A 113 14.61 0.36 -14.71
N TYR A 114 13.46 -0.18 -14.33
CA TYR A 114 13.19 -1.61 -14.41
C TYR A 114 12.96 -2.10 -15.86
N GLY A 115 12.84 -1.19 -16.82
CA GLY A 115 12.61 -1.56 -18.21
C GLY A 115 11.15 -1.62 -18.63
N ALA A 116 10.23 -1.16 -17.80
CA ALA A 116 8.80 -1.11 -18.13
C ALA A 116 8.47 0.16 -18.92
N GLU A 117 7.38 0.11 -19.70
CA GLU A 117 6.84 1.23 -20.44
C GLU A 117 5.79 1.96 -19.60
N ILE A 118 5.72 3.28 -19.72
CA ILE A 118 4.72 4.10 -19.02
C ILE A 118 3.82 4.78 -20.02
N VAL A 119 2.51 4.73 -19.77
CA VAL A 119 1.50 5.50 -20.49
C VAL A 119 0.85 6.45 -19.49
N LEU A 120 0.98 7.77 -19.74
CA LEU A 120 0.39 8.80 -18.88
C LEU A 120 -1.01 9.14 -19.34
N THR A 121 -1.93 9.34 -18.39
CA THR A 121 -3.30 9.77 -18.65
C THR A 121 -3.57 11.14 -18.04
N ASP A 122 -4.66 11.79 -18.48
CA ASP A 122 -5.07 13.09 -17.99
C ASP A 122 -5.31 13.04 -16.47
N GLY A 123 -4.58 13.89 -15.73
CA GLY A 123 -4.66 13.93 -14.28
C GLY A 123 -6.04 14.30 -13.73
N THR A 124 -6.84 15.07 -14.51
CA THR A 124 -8.19 15.45 -14.10
C THR A 124 -9.16 14.27 -14.05
N LYS A 125 -8.85 13.20 -14.78
CA LYS A 125 -9.66 11.96 -14.81
C LYS A 125 -9.28 10.98 -13.72
N GLY A 126 -8.20 11.22 -12.99
CA GLY A 126 -7.73 10.37 -11.89
C GLY A 126 -7.52 8.91 -12.28
N MET A 127 -7.73 8.02 -11.33
CA MET A 127 -7.57 6.58 -11.57
C MET A 127 -8.60 6.01 -12.54
N LYS A 128 -9.80 6.58 -12.62
CA LYS A 128 -10.80 6.12 -13.59
C LYS A 128 -10.31 6.27 -15.02
N GLY A 129 -9.61 7.37 -15.33
CA GLY A 129 -9.00 7.59 -16.64
C GLY A 129 -7.89 6.59 -16.93
N ALA A 130 -7.06 6.27 -15.94
CA ALA A 130 -6.00 5.27 -16.10
C ALA A 130 -6.59 3.87 -16.31
N ILE A 131 -7.63 3.51 -15.57
CA ILE A 131 -8.32 2.22 -15.72
C ILE A 131 -8.92 2.09 -17.13
N ALA A 132 -9.58 3.13 -17.63
CA ALA A 132 -10.15 3.14 -18.99
C ALA A 132 -9.08 2.95 -20.06
N LYS A 133 -7.92 3.62 -19.91
CA LYS A 133 -6.81 3.50 -20.86
C LYS A 133 -6.18 2.11 -20.83
N ALA A 134 -6.04 1.52 -19.64
CA ALA A 134 -5.53 0.17 -19.52
C ALA A 134 -6.46 -0.86 -20.21
N ASP A 135 -7.77 -0.69 -20.06
CA ASP A 135 -8.77 -1.53 -20.74
C ASP A 135 -8.65 -1.40 -22.27
N GLU A 136 -8.52 -0.19 -22.78
CA GLU A 136 -8.30 0.09 -24.20
C GLU A 136 -7.05 -0.64 -24.71
N LEU A 137 -5.92 -0.48 -24.02
CA LEU A 137 -4.67 -1.13 -24.40
C LEU A 137 -4.77 -2.66 -24.37
N SER A 138 -5.49 -3.21 -23.42
CA SER A 138 -5.66 -4.67 -23.30
C SER A 138 -6.38 -5.25 -24.49
N LYS A 139 -7.28 -4.48 -25.13
CA LYS A 139 -8.00 -4.88 -26.34
C LYS A 139 -7.13 -4.74 -27.59
N GLU A 140 -6.19 -3.83 -27.58
CA GLU A 140 -5.29 -3.57 -28.72
C GLU A 140 -4.09 -4.52 -28.75
N ILE A 141 -3.63 -5.04 -27.60
CA ILE A 141 -2.45 -5.89 -27.50
C ILE A 141 -2.87 -7.35 -27.29
N PRO A 142 -2.69 -8.20 -28.31
CA PRO A 142 -3.09 -9.62 -28.21
C PRO A 142 -2.33 -10.34 -27.09
N GLY A 143 -3.05 -11.18 -26.34
CA GLY A 143 -2.47 -11.99 -25.26
C GLY A 143 -2.04 -11.20 -24.04
N SER A 144 -2.38 -9.92 -23.95
CA SER A 144 -2.05 -9.12 -22.79
C SER A 144 -2.85 -9.54 -21.55
N PHE A 145 -2.27 -9.26 -20.38
CA PHE A 145 -2.85 -9.59 -19.09
C PHE A 145 -2.95 -8.31 -18.25
N VAL A 146 -4.15 -7.99 -17.79
CA VAL A 146 -4.36 -6.88 -16.85
C VAL A 146 -4.36 -7.49 -15.44
N ALA A 147 -3.41 -7.08 -14.60
CA ALA A 147 -3.29 -7.62 -13.24
C ALA A 147 -4.53 -7.30 -12.41
N GLY A 148 -5.07 -6.09 -12.53
CA GLY A 148 -6.37 -5.74 -11.98
C GLY A 148 -6.37 -5.53 -10.48
N GLN A 149 -5.45 -4.73 -9.95
CA GLN A 149 -5.30 -4.53 -8.51
C GLN A 149 -6.59 -4.13 -7.78
N PHE A 150 -7.51 -3.45 -8.45
CA PHE A 150 -8.77 -2.99 -7.84
C PHE A 150 -9.87 -4.06 -7.82
N VAL A 151 -9.71 -5.15 -8.55
CA VAL A 151 -10.73 -6.20 -8.70
C VAL A 151 -10.20 -7.62 -8.47
N ASN A 152 -8.88 -7.81 -8.47
CA ASN A 152 -8.24 -9.12 -8.40
C ASN A 152 -8.17 -9.63 -6.95
N PRO A 153 -8.83 -10.75 -6.62
CA PRO A 153 -8.82 -11.30 -5.26
C PRO A 153 -7.44 -11.74 -4.77
N SER A 154 -6.46 -11.90 -5.66
CA SER A 154 -5.07 -12.17 -5.28
C SER A 154 -4.46 -11.02 -4.46
N ASN A 155 -4.98 -9.80 -4.61
CA ASN A 155 -4.53 -8.64 -3.85
C ASN A 155 -4.81 -8.83 -2.34
N PRO A 156 -6.06 -8.89 -1.86
CA PRO A 156 -6.27 -9.12 -0.43
C PRO A 156 -5.73 -10.48 0.03
N LYS A 157 -5.70 -11.48 -0.84
CA LYS A 157 -5.12 -12.79 -0.53
C LYS A 157 -3.66 -12.69 -0.11
N ALA A 158 -2.85 -11.87 -0.81
CA ALA A 158 -1.45 -11.65 -0.46
C ALA A 158 -1.29 -11.21 0.99
N HIS A 159 -2.16 -10.30 1.43
CA HIS A 159 -2.10 -9.76 2.79
C HIS A 159 -2.63 -10.73 3.84
N ARG A 160 -3.64 -11.53 3.50
CA ARG A 160 -4.14 -12.57 4.38
C ARG A 160 -3.10 -13.67 4.59
N LEU A 161 -2.30 -13.98 3.57
CA LEU A 161 -1.27 -15.02 3.63
C LEU A 161 0.05 -14.54 4.26
N THR A 162 0.37 -13.24 4.16
CA THR A 162 1.69 -12.76 4.57
C THR A 162 1.66 -11.61 5.57
N THR A 163 1.14 -10.47 5.22
CA THR A 163 1.15 -9.27 6.07
C THR A 163 0.42 -9.50 7.40
N GLY A 164 -0.77 -10.09 7.34
CA GLY A 164 -1.57 -10.39 8.53
C GLY A 164 -0.86 -11.34 9.49
N PRO A 165 -0.43 -12.51 9.03
CA PRO A 165 0.34 -13.45 9.87
C PRO A 165 1.62 -12.84 10.45
N GLU A 166 2.36 -12.03 9.68
CA GLU A 166 3.57 -11.35 10.17
C GLU A 166 3.25 -10.44 11.37
N ILE A 167 2.18 -9.64 11.26
CA ILE A 167 1.77 -8.74 12.34
C ILE A 167 1.38 -9.54 13.58
N TRP A 168 0.61 -10.60 13.39
CA TRP A 168 0.18 -11.46 14.51
C TRP A 168 1.36 -12.11 15.23
N GLU A 169 2.27 -12.70 14.48
CA GLU A 169 3.47 -13.36 15.03
C GLU A 169 4.41 -12.38 15.70
N ASP A 170 4.71 -11.25 15.07
CA ASP A 170 5.66 -10.26 15.59
C ASP A 170 5.17 -9.56 16.85
N THR A 171 3.86 -9.58 17.11
CA THR A 171 3.26 -9.01 18.31
C THR A 171 2.92 -10.08 19.36
N ASP A 172 3.25 -11.34 19.11
CA ASP A 172 2.79 -12.47 19.94
C ASP A 172 1.26 -12.46 20.13
N GLY A 173 0.53 -12.07 19.09
CA GLY A 173 -0.91 -11.94 19.11
C GLY A 173 -1.43 -10.75 19.90
N LYS A 174 -0.57 -9.83 20.33
CA LYS A 174 -0.95 -8.65 21.12
C LYS A 174 -1.16 -7.43 20.24
N VAL A 175 -2.02 -7.55 19.27
CA VAL A 175 -2.46 -6.43 18.42
C VAL A 175 -3.90 -6.08 18.76
N ASP A 176 -4.13 -4.83 19.14
CA ASP A 176 -5.47 -4.36 19.56
C ASP A 176 -6.15 -3.54 18.45
N VAL A 177 -5.35 -2.80 17.68
CA VAL A 177 -5.84 -1.92 16.61
C VAL A 177 -4.93 -2.06 15.40
N PHE A 178 -5.50 -2.13 14.21
CA PHE A 178 -4.77 -2.07 12.95
C PHE A 178 -5.26 -0.87 12.13
N VAL A 179 -4.32 -0.07 11.65
CA VAL A 179 -4.61 1.16 10.88
C VAL A 179 -3.97 1.06 9.51
N ALA A 180 -4.74 1.29 8.46
CA ALA A 180 -4.22 1.32 7.10
C ALA A 180 -4.99 2.30 6.21
N GLY A 181 -4.26 2.98 5.32
CA GLY A 181 -4.85 3.79 4.26
C GLY A 181 -5.50 2.92 3.19
N ILE A 182 -6.54 3.44 2.56
CA ILE A 182 -7.31 2.71 1.55
C ILE A 182 -6.98 3.25 0.15
N GLY A 183 -6.18 2.49 -0.61
CA GLY A 183 -6.04 2.66 -2.06
C GLY A 183 -6.94 1.64 -2.76
N THR A 184 -6.44 0.41 -2.92
CA THR A 184 -7.24 -0.72 -3.43
C THR A 184 -8.09 -1.36 -2.34
N GLY A 185 -7.77 -1.13 -1.08
CA GLY A 185 -8.40 -1.79 0.05
C GLY A 185 -7.91 -3.21 0.31
N GLY A 186 -6.96 -3.70 -0.47
CA GLY A 186 -6.44 -5.06 -0.30
C GLY A 186 -5.71 -5.28 1.01
N THR A 187 -4.91 -4.31 1.43
CA THR A 187 -4.17 -4.39 2.70
C THR A 187 -5.11 -4.54 3.88
N ILE A 188 -6.04 -3.58 4.04
CA ILE A 188 -6.94 -3.58 5.18
C ILE A 188 -7.88 -4.79 5.15
N THR A 189 -8.29 -5.20 3.96
CA THR A 189 -9.16 -6.37 3.80
C THR A 189 -8.45 -7.64 4.23
N GLY A 190 -7.28 -7.92 3.66
CA GLY A 190 -6.55 -9.15 3.97
C GLY A 190 -6.05 -9.21 5.41
N VAL A 191 -5.42 -8.14 5.88
CA VAL A 191 -4.93 -8.05 7.25
C VAL A 191 -6.09 -8.04 8.24
N GLY A 192 -7.10 -7.21 7.98
CA GLY A 192 -8.26 -7.08 8.89
C GLY A 192 -9.04 -8.38 9.04
N GLU A 193 -9.29 -9.08 7.93
CA GLU A 193 -9.96 -10.39 7.99
C GLU A 193 -9.14 -11.40 8.79
N TYR A 194 -7.83 -11.45 8.54
CA TYR A 194 -6.94 -12.38 9.25
C TYR A 194 -6.89 -12.08 10.75
N LEU A 195 -6.70 -10.81 11.12
CA LEU A 195 -6.59 -10.44 12.54
C LEU A 195 -7.90 -10.68 13.29
N LYS A 196 -9.05 -10.36 12.68
CA LYS A 196 -10.35 -10.58 13.31
C LYS A 196 -10.71 -12.06 13.40
N GLU A 197 -10.21 -12.90 12.51
CA GLU A 197 -10.35 -14.34 12.60
C GLU A 197 -9.58 -14.87 13.82
N LYS A 198 -8.39 -14.33 14.08
CA LYS A 198 -7.58 -14.69 15.26
C LYS A 198 -8.15 -14.11 16.55
N ASN A 199 -8.63 -12.88 16.52
CA ASN A 199 -9.22 -12.19 17.66
C ASN A 199 -10.30 -11.22 17.18
N PRO A 200 -11.60 -11.54 17.35
CA PRO A 200 -12.69 -10.68 16.89
C PRO A 200 -12.71 -9.27 17.51
N ASP A 201 -12.01 -9.06 18.62
CA ASP A 201 -11.97 -7.79 19.34
C ASP A 201 -10.99 -6.79 18.72
N VAL A 202 -10.15 -7.21 17.77
CA VAL A 202 -9.24 -6.30 17.07
C VAL A 202 -10.04 -5.24 16.32
N LYS A 203 -9.69 -3.96 16.54
CA LYS A 203 -10.30 -2.85 15.82
C LYS A 203 -9.51 -2.56 14.56
N VAL A 204 -10.21 -2.38 13.45
CA VAL A 204 -9.62 -2.10 12.15
C VAL A 204 -10.06 -0.70 11.71
N ILE A 205 -9.10 0.16 11.44
CA ILE A 205 -9.34 1.58 11.17
C ILE A 205 -8.90 1.91 9.74
N ALA A 206 -9.86 2.38 8.94
CA ALA A 206 -9.61 2.80 7.57
C ALA A 206 -9.22 4.28 7.53
N VAL A 207 -8.24 4.61 6.70
CA VAL A 207 -7.80 6.00 6.50
C VAL A 207 -8.07 6.41 5.06
N GLU A 208 -8.73 7.56 4.88
CA GLU A 208 -9.01 8.12 3.57
C GLU A 208 -8.67 9.61 3.54
N PRO A 209 -8.44 10.20 2.34
CA PRO A 209 -8.22 11.64 2.24
C PRO A 209 -9.50 12.41 2.59
N ALA A 210 -9.37 13.46 3.40
CA ALA A 210 -10.52 14.30 3.78
C ALA A 210 -11.14 15.00 2.57
N THR A 211 -10.34 15.31 1.54
CA THR A 211 -10.83 15.96 0.31
C THR A 211 -11.38 14.97 -0.73
N SER A 212 -11.29 13.66 -0.45
CA SER A 212 -11.90 12.61 -1.28
C SER A 212 -12.52 11.52 -0.37
N PRO A 213 -13.54 11.90 0.43
CA PRO A 213 -14.09 11.03 1.48
C PRO A 213 -15.13 10.06 0.93
N VAL A 214 -14.72 9.20 0.01
CA VAL A 214 -15.60 8.24 -0.67
C VAL A 214 -16.28 7.27 0.30
N LEU A 215 -15.50 6.74 1.27
CA LEU A 215 -16.02 5.74 2.20
C LEU A 215 -16.96 6.34 3.23
N SER A 216 -16.63 7.51 3.78
CA SER A 216 -17.41 8.13 4.84
C SER A 216 -18.57 8.98 4.32
N LYS A 217 -18.41 9.63 3.16
CA LYS A 217 -19.40 10.61 2.64
C LYS A 217 -19.88 10.31 1.22
N GLY A 218 -19.35 9.31 0.54
CA GLY A 218 -19.77 8.94 -0.81
C GLY A 218 -19.36 9.95 -1.90
N VAL A 219 -18.41 10.83 -1.62
CA VAL A 219 -17.99 11.90 -2.53
C VAL A 219 -16.50 11.77 -2.85
N SER A 220 -16.15 11.77 -4.14
CA SER A 220 -14.75 11.81 -4.57
C SER A 220 -14.30 13.24 -4.83
N GLY A 221 -12.99 13.47 -4.71
CA GLY A 221 -12.40 14.77 -4.99
C GLY A 221 -10.90 14.65 -5.19
N ALA A 222 -10.27 15.76 -5.58
CA ALA A 222 -8.82 15.82 -5.71
C ALA A 222 -8.15 15.82 -4.32
N HIS A 223 -7.00 15.14 -4.23
CA HIS A 223 -6.20 15.11 -3.01
C HIS A 223 -4.73 14.91 -3.35
N LYS A 224 -3.85 15.12 -2.37
CA LYS A 224 -2.39 15.03 -2.54
C LYS A 224 -1.75 13.85 -1.83
N ILE A 225 -2.56 12.93 -1.28
CA ILE A 225 -2.06 11.76 -0.54
C ILE A 225 -1.90 10.59 -1.50
N GLN A 226 -0.84 10.62 -2.29
CA GLN A 226 -0.57 9.60 -3.33
C GLN A 226 -0.58 8.19 -2.74
N GLY A 227 -1.26 7.28 -3.41
CA GLY A 227 -1.34 5.87 -3.02
C GLY A 227 -2.62 5.45 -2.32
N ILE A 228 -3.41 6.40 -1.84
CA ILE A 228 -4.74 6.15 -1.27
C ILE A 228 -5.79 7.00 -1.99
N GLY A 229 -7.07 6.80 -1.67
CA GLY A 229 -8.13 7.62 -2.20
C GLY A 229 -8.30 7.50 -3.71
N ALA A 230 -8.63 6.31 -4.22
CA ALA A 230 -8.78 6.07 -5.67
C ALA A 230 -9.98 6.77 -6.31
N GLY A 231 -10.89 7.30 -5.50
CA GLY A 231 -12.07 8.03 -6.00
C GLY A 231 -13.31 7.15 -6.16
N PHE A 232 -13.24 5.90 -5.80
CA PHE A 232 -14.35 4.94 -5.86
C PHE A 232 -14.13 3.85 -4.81
N VAL A 233 -15.14 3.00 -4.58
CA VAL A 233 -15.04 1.85 -3.67
C VAL A 233 -14.56 0.64 -4.49
N PRO A 234 -13.30 0.17 -4.28
CA PRO A 234 -12.78 -0.95 -5.06
C PRO A 234 -13.42 -2.28 -4.69
N ASP A 235 -13.50 -3.20 -5.66
CA ASP A 235 -14.02 -4.56 -5.42
C ASP A 235 -13.12 -5.33 -4.44
N THR A 236 -11.84 -4.99 -4.37
CA THR A 236 -10.88 -5.61 -3.46
C THR A 236 -11.01 -5.14 -2.00
N LEU A 237 -11.89 -4.19 -1.74
CA LEU A 237 -12.17 -3.70 -0.40
C LEU A 237 -13.40 -4.40 0.18
N ASN A 238 -13.21 -5.07 1.32
CA ASN A 238 -14.33 -5.53 2.15
C ASN A 238 -14.80 -4.38 3.03
N THR A 239 -15.90 -3.74 2.67
CA THR A 239 -16.42 -2.57 3.41
C THR A 239 -16.95 -2.91 4.80
N LYS A 240 -17.01 -4.19 5.17
CA LYS A 240 -17.44 -4.65 6.49
C LYS A 240 -16.27 -4.95 7.42
N VAL A 241 -15.02 -4.86 6.93
CA VAL A 241 -13.86 -5.24 7.73
C VAL A 241 -13.43 -4.17 8.72
N TYR A 242 -13.63 -2.89 8.39
CA TYR A 242 -13.20 -1.80 9.25
C TYR A 242 -14.34 -1.36 10.18
N ASP A 243 -13.92 -0.93 11.37
CA ASP A 243 -14.83 -0.50 12.45
C ASP A 243 -15.00 1.02 12.47
N GLU A 244 -14.04 1.76 11.92
CA GLU A 244 -14.04 3.23 11.92
C GLU A 244 -13.27 3.72 10.68
N ILE A 245 -13.66 4.91 10.20
CA ILE A 245 -12.97 5.60 9.11
C ILE A 245 -12.43 6.93 9.67
N ILE A 246 -11.16 7.21 9.44
CA ILE A 246 -10.56 8.50 9.79
C ILE A 246 -10.15 9.20 8.50
N ALA A 247 -10.70 10.39 8.28
CA ALA A 247 -10.34 11.23 7.15
C ALA A 247 -9.16 12.13 7.54
N VAL A 248 -8.15 12.23 6.66
CA VAL A 248 -6.93 12.99 6.92
C VAL A 248 -6.76 14.07 5.86
N GLU A 249 -6.46 15.29 6.31
CA GLU A 249 -6.17 16.42 5.43
C GLU A 249 -4.80 16.26 4.77
N ASN A 250 -4.63 16.82 3.56
CA ASN A 250 -3.36 16.76 2.85
C ASN A 250 -2.19 17.27 3.69
N ASP A 251 -2.33 18.45 4.29
CA ASP A 251 -1.26 19.07 5.07
C ASP A 251 -0.92 18.26 6.32
N ASP A 252 -1.91 17.66 6.96
CA ASP A 252 -1.68 16.81 8.13
C ASP A 252 -0.86 15.57 7.78
N ALA A 253 -1.07 15.00 6.59
CA ALA A 253 -0.28 13.88 6.12
C ALA A 253 1.20 14.27 5.92
N PHE A 254 1.46 15.43 5.31
CA PHE A 254 2.83 15.93 5.13
C PHE A 254 3.53 16.20 6.45
N VAL A 255 2.85 16.90 7.37
CA VAL A 255 3.40 17.23 8.69
C VAL A 255 3.69 15.95 9.49
N ALA A 256 2.79 14.99 9.44
CA ALA A 256 2.95 13.73 10.16
C ALA A 256 4.14 12.90 9.64
N ALA A 257 4.34 12.85 8.32
CA ALA A 257 5.49 12.17 7.74
C ALA A 257 6.82 12.83 8.16
N LYS A 258 6.84 14.16 8.22
CA LYS A 258 8.02 14.92 8.70
C LYS A 258 8.29 14.67 10.19
N GLU A 259 7.25 14.52 11.00
CA GLU A 259 7.40 14.19 12.41
C GLU A 259 8.09 12.84 12.61
N ILE A 260 7.70 11.82 11.83
CA ILE A 260 8.35 10.50 11.90
C ILE A 260 9.83 10.64 11.56
N ALA A 261 10.17 11.38 10.51
CA ALA A 261 11.57 11.57 10.10
C ALA A 261 12.40 12.21 11.21
N SER A 262 11.91 13.29 11.79
CA SER A 262 12.67 14.05 12.80
C SER A 262 12.69 13.36 14.16
N ALA A 263 11.67 12.60 14.53
CA ALA A 263 11.58 11.96 15.84
C ALA A 263 12.18 10.55 15.86
N GLU A 264 12.00 9.78 14.79
CA GLU A 264 12.37 8.36 14.73
C GLU A 264 13.52 8.05 13.76
N GLY A 265 13.95 9.02 12.97
CA GLY A 265 15.10 8.85 12.08
C GLY A 265 14.86 8.01 10.84
N ILE A 266 13.61 7.89 10.39
CA ILE A 266 13.24 7.17 9.16
C ILE A 266 12.43 8.08 8.24
N LEU A 267 12.63 7.91 6.92
CA LEU A 267 11.88 8.65 5.91
C LEU A 267 10.72 7.78 5.42
N VAL A 268 9.50 8.28 5.53
CA VAL A 268 8.30 7.58 5.08
C VAL A 268 7.53 8.45 4.09
N GLY A 269 6.69 7.80 3.27
CA GLY A 269 5.94 8.49 2.24
C GLY A 269 4.73 9.25 2.78
N ILE A 270 4.02 9.91 1.86
CA ILE A 270 2.88 10.77 2.21
C ILE A 270 1.73 9.96 2.79
N SER A 271 1.36 8.84 2.18
CA SER A 271 0.29 7.98 2.71
C SER A 271 0.68 7.33 4.04
N SER A 272 1.98 7.11 4.26
CA SER A 272 2.50 6.68 5.57
C SER A 272 2.23 7.74 6.62
N GLY A 273 2.45 9.01 6.28
CA GLY A 273 2.13 10.14 7.16
C GLY A 273 0.65 10.20 7.50
N ALA A 274 -0.21 9.99 6.51
CA ALA A 274 -1.66 9.97 6.73
C ALA A 274 -2.08 8.85 7.70
N ALA A 275 -1.57 7.64 7.47
CA ALA A 275 -1.88 6.49 8.33
C ALA A 275 -1.37 6.71 9.76
N TYR A 276 -0.14 7.21 9.90
CA TYR A 276 0.44 7.53 11.20
C TYR A 276 -0.36 8.63 11.92
N PHE A 277 -0.79 9.66 11.21
CA PHE A 277 -1.61 10.73 11.79
C PHE A 277 -2.87 10.14 12.46
N ALA A 278 -3.55 9.24 11.76
CA ALA A 278 -4.71 8.56 12.31
C ALA A 278 -4.35 7.69 13.52
N ALA A 279 -3.25 6.94 13.45
CA ALA A 279 -2.80 6.10 14.57
C ALA A 279 -2.48 6.94 15.81
N LYS A 280 -1.88 8.11 15.64
CA LYS A 280 -1.57 9.03 16.74
C LYS A 280 -2.85 9.55 17.40
N GLN A 281 -3.86 9.92 16.61
CA GLN A 281 -5.16 10.32 17.15
C GLN A 281 -5.77 9.21 17.99
N LEU A 282 -5.70 7.97 17.54
CA LEU A 282 -6.20 6.82 18.29
C LEU A 282 -5.40 6.62 19.59
N ALA A 283 -4.09 6.80 19.54
CA ALA A 283 -3.20 6.65 20.70
C ALA A 283 -3.48 7.69 21.80
N GLU A 284 -4.10 8.81 21.45
CA GLU A 284 -4.50 9.86 22.40
C GLU A 284 -5.82 9.52 23.11
N ARG A 285 -6.57 8.52 22.64
CA ARG A 285 -7.85 8.13 23.25
C ARG A 285 -7.62 7.31 24.52
N PRO A 286 -8.32 7.63 25.63
CA PRO A 286 -8.16 6.90 26.89
C PRO A 286 -8.44 5.40 26.77
N GLU A 287 -9.38 5.01 25.92
CA GLU A 287 -9.78 3.61 25.71
C GLU A 287 -8.65 2.73 25.15
N TYR A 288 -7.65 3.34 24.51
CA TYR A 288 -6.52 2.61 23.96
C TYR A 288 -5.26 2.66 24.84
N ALA A 289 -5.37 3.20 26.07
CA ALA A 289 -4.23 3.21 26.98
C ALA A 289 -3.74 1.78 27.24
N GLY A 290 -2.43 1.57 27.11
CA GLY A 290 -1.80 0.25 27.27
C GLY A 290 -1.99 -0.68 26.06
N LYS A 291 -2.66 -0.24 25.00
CA LYS A 291 -2.96 -1.04 23.81
C LYS A 291 -1.88 -0.90 22.74
N ASN A 292 -1.78 -1.92 21.89
CA ASN A 292 -0.89 -1.93 20.74
C ASN A 292 -1.65 -1.53 19.48
N ILE A 293 -1.25 -0.41 18.88
CA ILE A 293 -1.81 0.10 17.63
C ILE A 293 -0.78 -0.17 16.53
N VAL A 294 -1.09 -1.09 15.62
CA VAL A 294 -0.23 -1.38 14.47
C VAL A 294 -0.68 -0.51 13.31
N VAL A 295 0.25 0.24 12.73
CA VAL A 295 -0.01 1.09 11.56
C VAL A 295 0.89 0.67 10.41
N LEU A 296 0.31 0.46 9.22
CA LEU A 296 1.09 0.08 8.06
C LEU A 296 1.57 1.33 7.33
N LEU A 297 2.89 1.45 7.19
CA LEU A 297 3.55 2.54 6.48
C LEU A 297 4.01 2.01 5.11
N PRO A 298 3.30 2.39 4.02
CA PRO A 298 3.45 1.71 2.73
C PRO A 298 4.79 1.83 2.04
N ASP A 299 5.45 2.99 2.13
CA ASP A 299 6.69 3.23 1.38
C ASP A 299 7.60 4.26 2.04
N SER A 300 8.72 4.57 1.37
CA SER A 300 9.73 5.53 1.81
C SER A 300 9.45 6.94 1.27
N GLY A 301 9.93 7.96 1.99
CA GLY A 301 9.91 9.34 1.54
C GLY A 301 10.73 9.59 0.27
N ASP A 302 11.69 8.72 -0.04
CA ASP A 302 12.57 8.86 -1.20
C ASP A 302 11.82 8.96 -2.54
N ARG A 303 10.58 8.49 -2.59
CA ARG A 303 9.75 8.54 -3.80
C ARG A 303 9.04 9.88 -4.00
N TYR A 304 9.26 10.83 -3.10
CA TYR A 304 8.49 12.08 -3.03
C TYR A 304 9.37 13.32 -2.97
N TYR A 305 10.62 13.26 -3.42
CA TYR A 305 11.56 14.40 -3.38
C TYR A 305 11.02 15.63 -4.11
N SER A 306 10.24 15.44 -5.18
CA SER A 306 9.67 16.52 -5.98
C SER A 306 8.35 17.06 -5.41
N THR A 307 7.91 16.57 -4.25
CA THR A 307 6.62 16.93 -3.64
C THR A 307 6.82 17.86 -2.44
N PRO A 308 5.72 18.47 -1.91
CA PRO A 308 5.79 19.29 -0.70
C PRO A 308 6.27 18.56 0.55
N LEU A 309 6.41 17.22 0.53
CA LEU A 309 6.99 16.46 1.64
C LEU A 309 8.38 16.97 1.99
N PHE A 310 9.15 17.44 1.00
CA PHE A 310 10.50 17.95 1.16
C PHE A 310 10.62 19.47 0.95
N GLY A 311 9.51 20.13 0.68
CA GLY A 311 9.48 21.56 0.37
C GLY A 311 9.13 22.48 1.51
#